data_86819bf25c24ff96ea50bdcbadeb1756
#
_entry.id   86819bf25c24ff96ea50bdcbadeb1756
#
_cell.length_a   1.000
_cell.length_b   1.000
_cell.length_c   1.000
_cell.angle_alpha   90.00
_cell.angle_beta   90.00
_cell.angle_gamma   90.00
#
_symmetry.space_group_name_H-M   'P 1'
#
loop_
_entity.id
_entity.type
_entity.pdbx_description
1 polymer ?
#
loop_
_entity_poly.entity_id
_entity_poly.type
_entity_poly.pdbx_seq_one_letter_code
_entity_poly.pdbx_strand_id
1 'polypeptide(L)'
;MQKSIEIKSRNLTLRGTLHTPDRVNGKFPLIIIYHGFGGNKMGPHFMFVKFSRLLAEHGFASIRFDFAGSGESDGEFINMTLSGELEDAKNILDYAKSLKFVDKENIGVIGFSMGGAVASMLAGINSKDIKALCLWAPAGNMPEIVVNDFIAEGYPQFLERGYHEFEGLPIGKAFVEDLKKIDIYDTASKYDGNVLLLHGDADEVVNFSASEKYLEYYNQKAKLIAIKGADHLFSKEEWVKQLFSHTINFFSDELSSFSANYTAI
;
A
#
# COMPACT_ATOMS: atom_id res chain seq x y z
N MET A 1 8.12 -12.84 15.62
CA MET A 1 7.74 -14.12 14.94
C MET A 1 7.23 -13.82 13.52
N GLN A 2 7.53 -14.71 12.55
CA GLN A 2 7.03 -14.62 11.16
C GLN A 2 6.19 -15.85 10.84
N LYS A 3 5.03 -15.69 10.17
CA LYS A 3 4.12 -16.78 9.81
C LYS A 3 3.48 -16.52 8.45
N SER A 4 3.40 -17.56 7.59
CA SER A 4 2.57 -17.52 6.38
C SER A 4 1.09 -17.55 6.76
N ILE A 5 0.29 -16.78 6.04
CA ILE A 5 -1.15 -16.65 6.25
C ILE A 5 -1.88 -16.66 4.90
N GLU A 6 -3.12 -17.11 4.91
CA GLU A 6 -3.99 -17.14 3.73
C GLU A 6 -5.38 -16.62 4.11
N ILE A 7 -6.02 -15.94 3.16
CA ILE A 7 -7.42 -15.52 3.27
C ILE A 7 -8.17 -15.80 1.98
N LYS A 8 -9.48 -15.82 2.05
CA LYS A 8 -10.33 -15.86 0.86
C LYS A 8 -10.79 -14.44 0.49
N SER A 9 -10.66 -14.12 -0.79
CA SER A 9 -11.19 -12.91 -1.40
C SER A 9 -11.72 -13.24 -2.79
N ARG A 10 -12.92 -12.83 -3.12
CA ARG A 10 -13.54 -13.04 -4.46
C ARG A 10 -13.43 -14.49 -4.97
N ASN A 11 -13.60 -15.48 -4.08
CA ASN A 11 -13.38 -16.93 -4.34
C ASN A 11 -11.92 -17.33 -4.66
N LEU A 12 -10.97 -16.43 -4.58
CA LEU A 12 -9.54 -16.68 -4.72
C LEU A 12 -8.86 -16.78 -3.35
N THR A 13 -7.70 -17.40 -3.28
CA THR A 13 -6.87 -17.45 -2.08
C THR A 13 -5.78 -16.39 -2.20
N LEU A 14 -5.76 -15.42 -1.30
CA LEU A 14 -4.64 -14.48 -1.17
C LEU A 14 -3.64 -15.05 -0.18
N ARG A 15 -2.36 -14.98 -0.54
CA ARG A 15 -1.24 -15.47 0.28
C ARG A 15 -0.42 -14.32 0.83
N GLY A 16 -0.19 -14.36 2.12
CA GLY A 16 0.44 -13.29 2.84
C GLY A 16 1.43 -13.75 3.91
N THR A 17 1.98 -12.77 4.59
CA THR A 17 2.91 -12.98 5.71
C THR A 17 2.51 -12.07 6.87
N LEU A 18 2.41 -12.65 8.06
CA LEU A 18 2.25 -11.97 9.32
C LEU A 18 3.60 -11.88 10.02
N HIS A 19 3.94 -10.68 10.51
CA HIS A 19 5.01 -10.46 11.48
C HIS A 19 4.41 -9.98 12.79
N THR A 20 4.89 -10.51 13.91
CA THR A 20 4.51 -10.04 15.24
C THR A 20 5.75 -9.75 16.07
N PRO A 21 5.71 -8.78 16.99
CA PRO A 21 6.71 -8.64 18.04
C PRO A 21 6.89 -9.93 18.82
N ASP A 22 8.07 -10.12 19.41
CA ASP A 22 8.38 -11.31 20.22
C ASP A 22 7.76 -11.28 21.64
N ARG A 23 6.94 -10.26 21.92
CA ARG A 23 6.22 -10.15 23.21
C ARG A 23 5.05 -11.13 23.27
N VAL A 24 4.83 -11.67 24.46
CA VAL A 24 3.85 -12.74 24.68
C VAL A 24 2.47 -12.22 25.15
N ASN A 25 2.37 -10.98 25.64
CA ASN A 25 1.15 -10.47 26.27
C ASN A 25 0.66 -9.14 25.66
N GLY A 26 -0.66 -9.06 25.47
CA GLY A 26 -1.36 -7.85 25.06
C GLY A 26 -1.82 -7.86 23.60
N LYS A 27 -2.49 -6.79 23.22
CA LYS A 27 -2.84 -6.52 21.83
C LYS A 27 -1.77 -5.62 21.21
N PHE A 28 -1.54 -5.77 19.91
CA PHE A 28 -0.59 -4.98 19.15
C PHE A 28 -1.32 -4.03 18.21
N PRO A 29 -0.84 -2.79 18.03
CA PRO A 29 -1.17 -2.03 16.85
C PRO A 29 -0.67 -2.81 15.62
N LEU A 30 -1.41 -2.73 14.52
CA LEU A 30 -1.10 -3.51 13.31
C LEU A 30 -0.98 -2.59 12.10
N ILE A 31 0.04 -2.86 11.29
CA ILE A 31 0.28 -2.18 10.02
C ILE A 31 -0.01 -3.14 8.86
N ILE A 32 -0.86 -2.70 7.92
CA ILE A 32 -1.12 -3.41 6.66
C ILE A 32 -0.28 -2.76 5.56
N ILE A 33 0.40 -3.57 4.74
CA ILE A 33 1.24 -3.07 3.64
C ILE A 33 0.72 -3.60 2.31
N TYR A 34 0.36 -2.68 1.40
CA TYR A 34 -0.11 -2.96 0.04
C TYR A 34 0.95 -2.64 -1.00
N HIS A 35 1.22 -3.61 -1.89
CA HIS A 35 2.23 -3.49 -2.95
C HIS A 35 1.70 -2.75 -4.18
N GLY A 36 2.62 -2.28 -5.03
CA GLY A 36 2.30 -1.60 -6.28
C GLY A 36 2.03 -2.55 -7.45
N PHE A 37 1.77 -1.94 -8.62
CA PHE A 37 1.53 -2.62 -9.89
C PHE A 37 2.65 -3.60 -10.22
N GLY A 38 2.28 -4.83 -10.64
CA GLY A 38 3.23 -5.89 -10.97
C GLY A 38 4.12 -6.35 -9.81
N GLY A 39 3.88 -5.83 -8.59
CA GLY A 39 4.64 -6.15 -7.40
C GLY A 39 4.12 -7.39 -6.65
N ASN A 40 4.63 -7.56 -5.46
CA ASN A 40 4.23 -8.64 -4.55
C ASN A 40 4.53 -8.25 -3.09
N LYS A 41 4.12 -9.10 -2.15
CA LYS A 41 4.30 -8.90 -0.69
C LYS A 41 5.74 -8.72 -0.20
N MET A 42 6.76 -8.98 -1.04
CA MET A 42 8.16 -8.77 -0.67
C MET A 42 8.59 -7.30 -0.82
N GLY A 43 7.99 -6.61 -1.78
CA GLY A 43 8.35 -5.27 -2.19
C GLY A 43 9.70 -5.17 -2.92
N PRO A 44 10.00 -4.05 -3.57
CA PRO A 44 11.29 -3.82 -4.21
C PRO A 44 12.43 -4.04 -3.21
N HIS A 45 13.51 -4.72 -3.63
CA HIS A 45 14.72 -4.95 -2.80
C HIS A 45 14.41 -5.59 -1.41
N PHE A 46 13.31 -6.36 -1.32
CA PHE A 46 12.77 -6.91 -0.06
C PHE A 46 12.37 -5.82 0.95
N MET A 47 11.99 -4.64 0.46
CA MET A 47 11.72 -3.46 1.28
C MET A 47 10.63 -3.73 2.33
N PHE A 48 9.52 -4.36 1.94
CA PHE A 48 8.44 -4.67 2.88
C PHE A 48 8.82 -5.73 3.91
N VAL A 49 9.69 -6.68 3.53
CA VAL A 49 10.22 -7.69 4.47
C VAL A 49 11.08 -7.03 5.53
N LYS A 50 12.02 -6.17 5.10
CA LYS A 50 12.90 -5.41 6.01
C LYS A 50 12.08 -4.51 6.94
N PHE A 51 11.08 -3.82 6.37
CA PHE A 51 10.22 -2.94 7.14
C PHE A 51 9.33 -3.68 8.13
N SER A 52 8.76 -4.85 7.75
CA SER A 52 7.98 -5.68 8.69
C SER A 52 8.81 -6.17 9.88
N ARG A 53 10.10 -6.44 9.69
CA ARG A 53 11.02 -6.79 10.79
C ARG A 53 11.26 -5.59 11.71
N LEU A 54 11.52 -4.42 11.13
CA LEU A 54 11.70 -3.18 11.86
C LEU A 54 10.43 -2.80 12.65
N LEU A 55 9.24 -2.95 12.05
CA LEU A 55 7.96 -2.75 12.74
C LEU A 55 7.84 -3.66 13.98
N ALA A 56 8.21 -4.94 13.85
CA ALA A 56 8.15 -5.87 14.98
C ALA A 56 9.11 -5.49 16.13
N GLU A 57 10.30 -4.97 15.81
CA GLU A 57 11.25 -4.42 16.79
C GLU A 57 10.68 -3.21 17.53
N HIS A 58 9.84 -2.40 16.85
CA HIS A 58 9.16 -1.24 17.44
C HIS A 58 7.81 -1.56 18.09
N GLY A 59 7.45 -2.84 18.19
CA GLY A 59 6.24 -3.28 18.89
C GLY A 59 4.98 -3.31 18.03
N PHE A 60 5.07 -3.13 16.71
CA PHE A 60 3.96 -3.24 15.77
C PHE A 60 3.87 -4.64 15.16
N ALA A 61 2.67 -5.21 15.10
CA ALA A 61 2.42 -6.32 14.19
C ALA A 61 2.29 -5.79 12.76
N SER A 62 2.58 -6.62 11.76
CA SER A 62 2.33 -6.25 10.36
C SER A 62 1.87 -7.42 9.51
N ILE A 63 1.03 -7.13 8.54
CA ILE A 63 0.62 -8.07 7.49
C ILE A 63 0.86 -7.47 6.11
N ARG A 64 1.21 -8.33 5.18
CA ARG A 64 1.40 -8.00 3.77
C ARG A 64 0.98 -9.21 2.94
N PHE A 65 0.18 -8.97 1.91
CA PHE A 65 -0.34 -9.99 1.01
C PHE A 65 0.06 -9.70 -0.43
N ASP A 66 0.10 -10.74 -1.24
CA ASP A 66 0.01 -10.58 -2.68
C ASP A 66 -1.48 -10.37 -3.02
N PHE A 67 -1.80 -9.38 -3.85
CA PHE A 67 -3.14 -9.23 -4.42
C PHE A 67 -3.46 -10.39 -5.37
N ALA A 68 -4.72 -10.59 -5.69
CA ALA A 68 -5.14 -11.63 -6.63
C ALA A 68 -4.46 -11.43 -8.01
N GLY A 69 -3.89 -12.51 -8.54
CA GLY A 69 -3.13 -12.50 -9.79
C GLY A 69 -1.68 -12.03 -9.66
N SER A 70 -1.23 -11.72 -8.43
CA SER A 70 0.15 -11.30 -8.15
C SER A 70 0.86 -12.30 -7.24
N GLY A 71 2.17 -12.40 -7.39
CA GLY A 71 3.04 -13.22 -6.55
C GLY A 71 2.58 -14.67 -6.46
N GLU A 72 2.25 -15.13 -5.25
CA GLU A 72 1.80 -16.51 -4.97
C GLU A 72 0.28 -16.62 -4.77
N SER A 73 -0.48 -15.50 -4.82
CA SER A 73 -1.94 -15.51 -4.71
C SER A 73 -2.60 -16.11 -5.94
N ASP A 74 -3.80 -16.70 -5.76
CA ASP A 74 -4.57 -17.26 -6.86
C ASP A 74 -4.99 -16.17 -7.85
N GLY A 75 -5.30 -16.58 -9.08
CA GLY A 75 -5.73 -15.71 -10.17
C GLY A 75 -4.64 -15.45 -11.19
N GLU A 76 -5.02 -14.74 -12.25
CA GLU A 76 -4.12 -14.37 -13.34
C GLU A 76 -4.01 -12.85 -13.42
N PHE A 77 -2.80 -12.32 -13.60
CA PHE A 77 -2.55 -10.88 -13.62
C PHE A 77 -3.37 -10.14 -14.69
N ILE A 78 -3.65 -10.78 -15.83
CA ILE A 78 -4.50 -10.22 -16.89
C ILE A 78 -5.91 -9.85 -16.42
N ASN A 79 -6.40 -10.45 -15.35
CA ASN A 79 -7.71 -10.18 -14.76
C ASN A 79 -7.68 -9.15 -13.62
N MET A 80 -6.50 -8.59 -13.31
CA MET A 80 -6.33 -7.56 -12.30
C MET A 80 -7.11 -6.30 -12.68
N THR A 81 -7.75 -5.68 -11.71
CA THR A 81 -8.38 -4.36 -11.79
C THR A 81 -8.15 -3.61 -10.50
N LEU A 82 -8.18 -2.27 -10.55
CA LEU A 82 -8.00 -1.46 -9.34
C LEU A 82 -9.15 -1.67 -8.35
N SER A 83 -10.39 -1.79 -8.84
CA SER A 83 -11.55 -2.15 -8.02
C SER A 83 -11.40 -3.53 -7.38
N GLY A 84 -10.83 -4.50 -8.10
CA GLY A 84 -10.56 -5.83 -7.58
C GLY A 84 -9.52 -5.82 -6.46
N GLU A 85 -8.43 -5.05 -6.61
CA GLU A 85 -7.44 -4.89 -5.55
C GLU A 85 -8.00 -4.12 -4.34
N LEU A 86 -8.91 -3.17 -4.56
CA LEU A 86 -9.59 -2.47 -3.47
C LEU A 86 -10.49 -3.43 -2.66
N GLU A 87 -11.17 -4.38 -3.31
CA GLU A 87 -11.93 -5.43 -2.63
C GLU A 87 -11.01 -6.38 -1.87
N ASP A 88 -9.89 -6.79 -2.47
CA ASP A 88 -8.87 -7.59 -1.78
C ASP A 88 -8.32 -6.86 -0.54
N ALA A 89 -8.00 -5.57 -0.68
CA ALA A 89 -7.51 -4.74 0.41
C ALA A 89 -8.52 -4.65 1.57
N LYS A 90 -9.81 -4.53 1.24
CA LYS A 90 -10.87 -4.56 2.25
C LYS A 90 -10.94 -5.90 2.97
N ASN A 91 -10.88 -7.03 2.25
CA ASN A 91 -10.89 -8.36 2.86
C ASN A 91 -9.65 -8.60 3.75
N ILE A 92 -8.49 -8.04 3.37
CA ILE A 92 -7.27 -8.04 4.19
C ILE A 92 -7.47 -7.20 5.48
N LEU A 93 -8.11 -6.03 5.38
CA LEU A 93 -8.44 -5.21 6.55
C LEU A 93 -9.41 -5.93 7.49
N ASP A 94 -10.46 -6.56 6.95
CA ASP A 94 -11.42 -7.33 7.75
C ASP A 94 -10.76 -8.53 8.44
N TYR A 95 -9.84 -9.21 7.74
CA TYR A 95 -9.02 -10.25 8.35
C TYR A 95 -8.14 -9.70 9.48
N ALA A 96 -7.46 -8.58 9.27
CA ALA A 96 -6.65 -7.93 10.30
C ALA A 96 -7.48 -7.67 11.57
N LYS A 97 -8.69 -7.13 11.41
CA LYS A 97 -9.64 -6.87 12.51
C LYS A 97 -10.15 -8.14 13.19
N SER A 98 -10.11 -9.31 12.52
CA SER A 98 -10.51 -10.60 13.11
C SER A 98 -9.46 -11.20 14.04
N LEU A 99 -8.21 -10.77 13.95
CA LEU A 99 -7.10 -11.31 14.74
C LEU A 99 -7.23 -10.89 16.22
N LYS A 100 -7.25 -11.87 17.12
CA LYS A 100 -7.50 -11.64 18.57
C LYS A 100 -6.44 -10.79 19.25
N PHE A 101 -5.22 -10.84 18.76
CA PHE A 101 -4.05 -10.10 19.28
C PHE A 101 -3.90 -8.71 18.68
N VAL A 102 -4.77 -8.30 17.76
CA VAL A 102 -4.74 -6.97 17.14
C VAL A 102 -5.57 -6.00 17.96
N ASP A 103 -5.00 -4.81 18.19
CA ASP A 103 -5.72 -3.66 18.68
C ASP A 103 -6.44 -2.99 17.51
N LYS A 104 -7.75 -3.20 17.43
CA LYS A 104 -8.57 -2.75 16.30
C LYS A 104 -8.70 -1.24 16.17
N GLU A 105 -8.49 -0.52 17.26
CA GLU A 105 -8.50 0.96 17.27
C GLU A 105 -7.16 1.55 16.80
N ASN A 106 -6.14 0.70 16.64
CA ASN A 106 -4.78 1.07 16.26
C ASN A 106 -4.31 0.29 15.02
N ILE A 107 -5.04 0.42 13.91
CA ILE A 107 -4.67 -0.13 12.61
C ILE A 107 -4.13 1.00 11.72
N GLY A 108 -2.88 0.85 11.27
CA GLY A 108 -2.26 1.68 10.26
C GLY A 108 -2.20 0.99 8.91
N VAL A 109 -2.16 1.78 7.85
CA VAL A 109 -2.06 1.27 6.48
C VAL A 109 -0.90 1.94 5.76
N ILE A 110 -0.13 1.15 5.02
CA ILE A 110 0.89 1.61 4.07
C ILE A 110 0.49 1.16 2.68
N GLY A 111 0.60 2.06 1.71
CA GLY A 111 0.49 1.72 0.29
C GLY A 111 1.67 2.27 -0.50
N PHE A 112 2.25 1.44 -1.38
CA PHE A 112 3.32 1.83 -2.28
C PHE A 112 2.83 1.90 -3.72
N SER A 113 3.12 3.00 -4.44
CA SER A 113 2.79 3.14 -5.87
C SER A 113 1.28 2.95 -6.13
N MET A 114 0.85 2.02 -6.98
CA MET A 114 -0.56 1.66 -7.17
C MET A 114 -1.20 1.15 -5.86
N GLY A 115 -0.47 0.42 -5.02
CA GLY A 115 -0.93 0.06 -3.68
C GLY A 115 -1.19 1.28 -2.79
N GLY A 116 -0.54 2.42 -3.07
CA GLY A 116 -0.84 3.73 -2.46
C GLY A 116 -2.20 4.28 -2.90
N ALA A 117 -2.55 4.13 -4.17
CA ALA A 117 -3.90 4.46 -4.66
C ALA A 117 -4.96 3.57 -3.99
N VAL A 118 -4.73 2.25 -3.94
CA VAL A 118 -5.63 1.31 -3.25
C VAL A 118 -5.78 1.67 -1.77
N ALA A 119 -4.66 1.89 -1.06
CA ALA A 119 -4.65 2.25 0.36
C ALA A 119 -5.40 3.55 0.65
N SER A 120 -5.21 4.56 -0.19
CA SER A 120 -5.86 5.87 -0.04
C SER A 120 -7.38 5.78 -0.23
N MET A 121 -7.84 5.05 -1.26
CA MET A 121 -9.27 4.80 -1.48
C MET A 121 -9.88 3.94 -0.37
N LEU A 122 -9.19 2.88 0.06
CA LEU A 122 -9.64 2.05 1.18
C LEU A 122 -9.84 2.89 2.43
N ALA A 123 -8.88 3.79 2.74
CA ALA A 123 -8.97 4.68 3.88
C ALA A 123 -10.17 5.64 3.75
N GLY A 124 -10.41 6.20 2.56
CA GLY A 124 -11.59 7.04 2.32
C GLY A 124 -12.92 6.32 2.52
N ILE A 125 -13.01 5.04 2.14
CA ILE A 125 -14.22 4.21 2.28
C ILE A 125 -14.37 3.68 3.72
N ASN A 126 -13.27 3.33 4.38
CA ASN A 126 -13.22 2.70 5.70
C ASN A 126 -12.57 3.61 6.76
N SER A 127 -12.85 4.90 6.72
CA SER A 127 -12.17 5.92 7.55
C SER A 127 -12.17 5.59 9.05
N LYS A 128 -13.22 4.96 9.56
CA LYS A 128 -13.34 4.59 10.99
C LYS A 128 -12.49 3.39 11.40
N ASP A 129 -12.04 2.59 10.44
CA ASP A 129 -11.29 1.35 10.68
C ASP A 129 -9.77 1.54 10.56
N ILE A 130 -9.34 2.68 10.02
CA ILE A 130 -7.94 2.99 9.77
C ILE A 130 -7.56 4.24 10.57
N LYS A 131 -6.64 4.09 11.51
CA LYS A 131 -6.22 5.16 12.42
C LYS A 131 -5.20 6.10 11.77
N ALA A 132 -4.30 5.57 10.94
CA ALA A 132 -3.24 6.34 10.29
C ALA A 132 -2.90 5.76 8.92
N LEU A 133 -2.62 6.61 7.94
CA LEU A 133 -2.31 6.26 6.56
C LEU A 133 -0.95 6.79 6.16
N CYS A 134 -0.06 5.91 5.66
CA CYS A 134 1.23 6.30 5.10
C CYS A 134 1.31 5.88 3.63
N LEU A 135 1.62 6.81 2.75
CA LEU A 135 1.67 6.58 1.31
C LEU A 135 3.09 6.79 0.79
N TRP A 136 3.65 5.76 0.17
CA TRP A 136 4.98 5.76 -0.44
C TRP A 136 4.85 5.89 -1.96
N ALA A 137 5.28 7.01 -2.54
CA ALA A 137 5.18 7.31 -3.97
C ALA A 137 3.81 6.93 -4.57
N PRO A 138 2.66 7.40 -4.00
CA PRO A 138 1.33 6.91 -4.35
C PRO A 138 0.91 7.33 -5.76
N ALA A 139 0.47 6.36 -6.57
CA ALA A 139 0.04 6.57 -7.95
C ALA A 139 -1.43 7.02 -8.03
N GLY A 140 -1.78 8.15 -7.40
CA GLY A 140 -3.13 8.71 -7.49
C GLY A 140 -3.54 9.16 -8.90
N ASN A 141 -2.55 9.44 -9.74
CA ASN A 141 -2.71 9.75 -11.17
C ASN A 141 -2.67 8.50 -12.08
N MET A 142 -2.90 7.29 -11.53
CA MET A 142 -2.89 6.04 -12.29
C MET A 142 -3.76 6.06 -13.55
N PRO A 143 -4.98 6.64 -13.54
CA PRO A 143 -5.77 6.76 -14.77
C PRO A 143 -5.05 7.57 -15.86
N GLU A 144 -4.34 8.62 -15.50
CA GLU A 144 -3.58 9.46 -16.44
C GLU A 144 -2.38 8.70 -17.01
N ILE A 145 -1.62 8.00 -16.16
CA ILE A 145 -0.47 7.18 -16.56
C ILE A 145 -0.91 6.08 -17.54
N VAL A 146 -1.95 5.32 -17.18
CA VAL A 146 -2.38 4.16 -17.97
C VAL A 146 -3.12 4.59 -19.24
N VAL A 147 -3.98 5.59 -19.18
CA VAL A 147 -4.78 6.02 -20.35
C VAL A 147 -3.91 6.75 -21.37
N ASN A 148 -3.00 7.61 -20.95
CA ASN A 148 -2.19 8.39 -21.86
C ASN A 148 -1.01 7.61 -22.46
N ASP A 149 -0.31 6.82 -21.63
CA ASP A 149 0.91 6.13 -22.06
C ASP A 149 0.61 4.73 -22.65
N PHE A 150 -0.26 3.97 -21.99
CA PHE A 150 -0.58 2.60 -22.40
C PHE A 150 -1.57 2.52 -23.56
N ILE A 151 -2.59 3.38 -23.61
CA ILE A 151 -3.57 3.32 -24.70
C ILE A 151 -2.96 3.84 -25.99
N ALA A 152 -2.13 4.88 -25.93
CA ALA A 152 -1.49 5.43 -27.11
C ALA A 152 -0.57 4.41 -27.81
N GLU A 153 0.20 3.65 -27.03
CA GLU A 153 1.18 2.67 -27.54
C GLU A 153 0.58 1.25 -27.71
N GLY A 154 -0.28 0.84 -26.79
CA GLY A 154 -0.84 -0.52 -26.74
C GLY A 154 -2.20 -0.72 -27.37
N TYR A 155 -2.85 0.35 -27.85
CA TYR A 155 -4.23 0.26 -28.38
C TYR A 155 -4.43 -0.76 -29.51
N PRO A 156 -3.52 -0.89 -30.50
CA PRO A 156 -3.61 -1.95 -31.50
C PRO A 156 -3.57 -3.36 -30.91
N GLN A 157 -2.73 -3.59 -29.90
CA GLN A 157 -2.61 -4.88 -29.23
C GLN A 157 -3.88 -5.23 -28.42
N PHE A 158 -4.49 -4.25 -27.75
CA PHE A 158 -5.78 -4.43 -27.08
C PHE A 158 -6.89 -4.84 -28.04
N LEU A 159 -6.92 -4.27 -29.25
CA LEU A 159 -7.92 -4.61 -30.27
C LEU A 159 -7.71 -6.02 -30.83
N GLU A 160 -6.47 -6.45 -31.00
CA GLU A 160 -6.12 -7.72 -31.59
C GLU A 160 -6.16 -8.88 -30.58
N ARG A 161 -5.59 -8.69 -29.37
CA ARG A 161 -5.31 -9.76 -28.38
C ARG A 161 -6.14 -9.66 -27.11
N GLY A 162 -6.81 -8.52 -26.87
CA GLY A 162 -7.55 -8.26 -25.63
C GLY A 162 -6.67 -7.87 -24.44
N TYR A 163 -5.36 -7.74 -24.63
CA TYR A 163 -4.41 -7.28 -23.62
C TYR A 163 -3.21 -6.57 -24.25
N HIS A 164 -2.52 -5.76 -23.45
CA HIS A 164 -1.21 -5.18 -23.75
C HIS A 164 -0.16 -5.83 -22.85
N GLU A 165 1.01 -6.14 -23.40
CA GLU A 165 2.13 -6.67 -22.63
C GLU A 165 3.03 -5.52 -22.15
N PHE A 166 3.25 -5.47 -20.83
CA PHE A 166 4.15 -4.49 -20.22
C PHE A 166 5.09 -5.22 -19.26
N GLU A 167 6.39 -5.11 -19.51
CA GLU A 167 7.44 -5.76 -18.70
C GLU A 167 7.19 -7.25 -18.42
N GLY A 168 6.66 -7.97 -19.42
CA GLY A 168 6.33 -9.40 -19.32
C GLY A 168 5.01 -9.70 -18.61
N LEU A 169 4.23 -8.69 -18.23
CA LEU A 169 2.91 -8.85 -17.62
C LEU A 169 1.80 -8.50 -18.62
N PRO A 170 0.77 -9.36 -18.77
CA PRO A 170 -0.37 -9.07 -19.61
C PRO A 170 -1.36 -8.14 -18.88
N ILE A 171 -1.51 -6.92 -19.36
CA ILE A 171 -2.49 -5.96 -18.87
C ILE A 171 -3.79 -6.13 -19.64
N GLY A 172 -4.82 -6.60 -18.95
CA GLY A 172 -6.13 -6.85 -19.56
C GLY A 172 -6.92 -5.58 -19.80
N LYS A 173 -7.81 -5.61 -20.80
CA LYS A 173 -8.73 -4.51 -21.11
C LYS A 173 -9.57 -4.12 -19.90
N ALA A 174 -9.93 -5.07 -19.04
CA ALA A 174 -10.72 -4.84 -17.84
C ALA A 174 -10.08 -3.81 -16.89
N PHE A 175 -8.75 -3.81 -16.75
CA PHE A 175 -8.03 -2.84 -15.93
C PHE A 175 -8.21 -1.41 -16.45
N VAL A 176 -8.04 -1.21 -17.75
CA VAL A 176 -8.19 0.11 -18.38
C VAL A 176 -9.64 0.63 -18.29
N GLU A 177 -10.62 -0.25 -18.51
CA GLU A 177 -12.05 0.10 -18.41
C GLU A 177 -12.49 0.39 -16.97
N ASP A 178 -11.85 -0.25 -16.00
CA ASP A 178 -12.07 0.00 -14.57
C ASP A 178 -11.52 1.37 -14.17
N LEU A 179 -10.28 1.67 -14.52
CA LEU A 179 -9.63 2.95 -14.21
C LEU A 179 -10.39 4.17 -14.71
N LYS A 180 -11.07 4.07 -15.88
CA LYS A 180 -11.87 5.18 -16.43
C LYS A 180 -13.07 5.57 -15.56
N LYS A 181 -13.47 4.71 -14.63
CA LYS A 181 -14.66 4.89 -13.77
C LYS A 181 -14.33 5.34 -12.36
N ILE A 182 -13.03 5.36 -12.00
CA ILE A 182 -12.56 5.59 -10.65
C ILE A 182 -11.98 6.99 -10.53
N ASP A 183 -12.44 7.74 -9.54
CA ASP A 183 -11.77 8.94 -9.05
C ASP A 183 -11.05 8.61 -7.74
N ILE A 184 -9.73 8.40 -7.85
CA ILE A 184 -8.88 8.00 -6.73
C ILE A 184 -8.82 9.12 -5.69
N TYR A 185 -8.59 10.36 -6.12
CA TYR A 185 -8.40 11.50 -5.22
C TYR A 185 -9.70 11.88 -4.49
N ASP A 186 -10.84 11.92 -5.20
CA ASP A 186 -12.13 12.19 -4.55
C ASP A 186 -12.46 11.12 -3.51
N THR A 187 -12.25 9.84 -3.85
CA THR A 187 -12.48 8.74 -2.92
C THR A 187 -11.56 8.84 -1.70
N ALA A 188 -10.27 9.11 -1.92
CA ALA A 188 -9.28 9.25 -0.86
C ALA A 188 -9.57 10.44 0.08
N SER A 189 -10.08 11.55 -0.45
CA SER A 189 -10.36 12.78 0.31
C SER A 189 -11.36 12.60 1.45
N LYS A 190 -12.15 11.53 1.41
CA LYS A 190 -13.14 11.18 2.45
C LYS A 190 -12.51 10.60 3.72
N TYR A 191 -11.20 10.35 3.71
CA TYR A 191 -10.49 9.90 4.90
C TYR A 191 -10.28 11.04 5.90
N ASP A 192 -10.63 10.77 7.17
CA ASP A 192 -10.60 11.78 8.24
C ASP A 192 -9.35 11.72 9.14
N GLY A 193 -8.54 10.67 9.03
CA GLY A 193 -7.32 10.51 9.82
C GLY A 193 -6.10 11.23 9.25
N ASN A 194 -4.98 11.16 9.97
CA ASN A 194 -3.72 11.75 9.54
C ASN A 194 -3.04 10.94 8.44
N VAL A 195 -2.42 11.64 7.48
CA VAL A 195 -1.76 11.07 6.32
C VAL A 195 -0.31 11.51 6.23
N LEU A 196 0.61 10.57 6.08
CA LEU A 196 2.00 10.85 5.70
C LEU A 196 2.23 10.44 4.25
N LEU A 197 2.70 11.38 3.43
CA LEU A 197 3.14 11.14 2.06
C LEU A 197 4.66 11.19 2.00
N LEU A 198 5.29 10.15 1.49
CA LEU A 198 6.74 10.05 1.29
C LEU A 198 7.00 9.77 -0.19
N HIS A 199 7.72 10.67 -0.87
CA HIS A 199 7.93 10.56 -2.32
C HIS A 199 9.34 11.01 -2.70
N GLY A 200 9.96 10.32 -3.65
CA GLY A 200 11.22 10.74 -4.24
C GLY A 200 11.02 11.91 -5.20
N ASP A 201 11.82 12.96 -5.08
CA ASP A 201 11.72 14.12 -5.98
C ASP A 201 12.36 13.89 -7.37
N ALA A 202 12.99 12.73 -7.58
CA ALA A 202 13.49 12.25 -8.86
C ALA A 202 12.76 10.99 -9.36
N ASP A 203 11.50 10.80 -8.95
CA ASP A 203 10.65 9.70 -9.40
C ASP A 203 10.18 9.95 -10.85
N GLU A 204 10.64 9.09 -11.76
CA GLU A 204 10.30 9.14 -13.19
C GLU A 204 9.10 8.26 -13.56
N VAL A 205 8.60 7.42 -12.63
CA VAL A 205 7.47 6.51 -12.84
C VAL A 205 6.15 7.15 -12.39
N VAL A 206 6.12 7.64 -11.15
CA VAL A 206 5.00 8.42 -10.61
C VAL A 206 5.51 9.82 -10.33
N ASN A 207 5.07 10.79 -11.12
CA ASN A 207 5.51 12.16 -10.94
C ASN A 207 5.19 12.67 -9.52
N PHE A 208 6.13 13.40 -8.91
CA PHE A 208 6.02 13.96 -7.57
C PHE A 208 4.71 14.77 -7.36
N SER A 209 4.23 15.42 -8.44
CA SER A 209 2.95 16.16 -8.44
C SER A 209 1.74 15.31 -8.08
N ALA A 210 1.80 13.98 -8.22
CA ALA A 210 0.74 13.10 -7.74
C ALA A 210 0.57 13.18 -6.21
N SER A 211 1.68 13.27 -5.47
CA SER A 211 1.65 13.48 -4.02
C SER A 211 1.27 14.91 -3.63
N GLU A 212 1.68 15.92 -4.41
CA GLU A 212 1.23 17.30 -4.20
C GLU A 212 -0.29 17.40 -4.34
N LYS A 213 -0.87 16.70 -5.33
CA LYS A 213 -2.33 16.63 -5.50
C LYS A 213 -3.01 15.91 -4.32
N TYR A 214 -2.46 14.82 -3.79
CA TYR A 214 -2.96 14.22 -2.55
C TYR A 214 -2.93 15.21 -1.38
N LEU A 215 -1.85 15.98 -1.24
CA LEU A 215 -1.72 16.99 -0.19
C LEU A 215 -2.85 18.03 -0.27
N GLU A 216 -3.21 18.47 -1.48
CA GLU A 216 -4.34 19.40 -1.71
C GLU A 216 -5.67 18.78 -1.26
N TYR A 217 -5.94 17.53 -1.64
CA TYR A 217 -7.19 16.83 -1.31
C TYR A 217 -7.34 16.50 0.17
N TYR A 218 -6.25 16.14 0.85
CA TYR A 218 -6.27 15.87 2.30
C TYR A 218 -6.16 17.13 3.16
N ASN A 219 -5.76 18.27 2.58
CA ASN A 219 -5.60 19.54 3.27
C ASN A 219 -4.65 19.43 4.51
N GLN A 220 -5.05 19.98 5.64
CA GLN A 220 -4.26 20.04 6.87
C GLN A 220 -4.01 18.67 7.53
N LYS A 221 -4.65 17.60 7.05
CA LYS A 221 -4.49 16.23 7.58
C LYS A 221 -3.29 15.51 7.00
N ALA A 222 -2.72 16.00 5.91
CA ALA A 222 -1.59 15.38 5.26
C ALA A 222 -0.29 16.17 5.45
N LYS A 223 0.80 15.40 5.54
CA LYS A 223 2.17 15.92 5.48
C LYS A 223 2.89 15.23 4.34
N LEU A 224 3.48 16.01 3.43
CA LEU A 224 4.32 15.50 2.35
C LEU A 224 5.80 15.75 2.69
N ILE A 225 6.61 14.71 2.58
CA ILE A 225 8.06 14.76 2.73
C ILE A 225 8.69 14.26 1.44
N ALA A 226 9.47 15.11 0.79
CA ALA A 226 10.29 14.74 -0.35
C ALA A 226 11.57 14.05 0.12
N ILE A 227 11.87 12.86 -0.42
CA ILE A 227 13.15 12.19 -0.24
C ILE A 227 14.04 12.59 -1.41
N LYS A 228 15.00 13.44 -1.12
CA LYS A 228 15.81 14.13 -2.13
C LYS A 228 16.61 13.16 -3.02
N GLY A 229 16.43 13.30 -4.33
CA GLY A 229 17.10 12.51 -5.36
C GLY A 229 16.63 11.05 -5.44
N ALA A 230 15.62 10.65 -4.66
CA ALA A 230 15.12 9.29 -4.67
C ALA A 230 14.30 9.01 -5.94
N ASP A 231 14.53 7.82 -6.51
CA ASP A 231 13.74 7.24 -7.58
C ASP A 231 12.47 6.55 -7.03
N HIS A 232 11.63 6.04 -7.95
CA HIS A 232 10.36 5.37 -7.59
C HIS A 232 10.52 4.20 -6.63
N LEU A 233 11.57 3.40 -6.78
CA LEU A 233 11.80 2.19 -6.01
C LEU A 233 12.63 2.42 -4.74
N PHE A 234 13.05 3.67 -4.48
CA PHE A 234 13.98 3.99 -3.39
C PHE A 234 15.24 3.13 -3.45
N SER A 235 15.89 3.08 -4.63
CA SER A 235 16.95 2.10 -4.97
C SER A 235 18.25 2.26 -4.19
N LYS A 236 18.40 3.30 -3.34
CA LYS A 236 19.58 3.49 -2.48
C LYS A 236 19.24 3.26 -1.01
N GLU A 237 20.18 2.67 -0.28
CA GLU A 237 20.03 2.37 1.15
C GLU A 237 19.70 3.63 1.99
N GLU A 238 20.31 4.77 1.66
CA GLU A 238 20.05 6.04 2.35
C GLU A 238 18.62 6.52 2.22
N TRP A 239 17.99 6.30 1.05
CA TRP A 239 16.59 6.64 0.79
C TRP A 239 15.64 5.71 1.54
N VAL A 240 15.95 4.40 1.54
CA VAL A 240 15.20 3.40 2.31
C VAL A 240 15.25 3.72 3.82
N LYS A 241 16.43 4.12 4.33
CA LYS A 241 16.57 4.51 5.74
C LYS A 241 15.71 5.73 6.09
N GLN A 242 15.68 6.76 5.24
CA GLN A 242 14.82 7.92 5.42
C GLN A 242 13.34 7.54 5.38
N LEU A 243 12.93 6.77 4.36
CA LEU A 243 11.57 6.25 4.20
C LEU A 243 11.10 5.52 5.47
N PHE A 244 11.91 4.58 5.96
CA PHE A 244 11.59 3.79 7.16
C PHE A 244 11.54 4.64 8.42
N SER A 245 12.51 5.54 8.62
CA SER A 245 12.56 6.41 9.79
C SER A 245 11.33 7.32 9.88
N HIS A 246 10.97 7.98 8.78
CA HIS A 246 9.78 8.83 8.76
C HIS A 246 8.50 8.02 9.00
N THR A 247 8.40 6.83 8.42
CA THR A 247 7.21 5.97 8.57
C THR A 247 7.07 5.44 10.00
N ILE A 248 8.18 4.99 10.63
CA ILE A 248 8.17 4.51 12.02
C ILE A 248 7.78 5.63 12.97
N ASN A 249 8.38 6.82 12.83
CA ASN A 249 8.06 7.95 13.67
C ASN A 249 6.57 8.32 13.56
N PHE A 250 6.05 8.41 12.34
CA PHE A 250 4.64 8.70 12.10
C PHE A 250 3.72 7.70 12.80
N PHE A 251 3.92 6.38 12.61
CA PHE A 251 3.06 5.40 13.28
C PHE A 251 3.27 5.34 14.79
N SER A 252 4.45 5.66 15.30
CA SER A 252 4.69 5.75 16.74
C SER A 252 3.94 6.91 17.38
N ASP A 253 3.77 8.02 16.66
CA ASP A 253 3.01 9.18 17.11
C ASP A 253 1.49 8.95 17.01
N GLU A 254 1.02 8.31 15.94
CA GLU A 254 -0.40 8.17 15.62
C GLU A 254 -1.07 6.95 16.26
N LEU A 255 -0.35 5.84 16.39
CA LEU A 255 -0.87 4.60 16.94
C LEU A 255 -0.42 4.50 18.39
N SER A 256 -1.34 4.55 19.33
CA SER A 256 -1.04 4.40 20.75
C SER A 256 -0.30 3.09 20.98
N SER A 257 1.03 3.12 20.94
CA SER A 257 1.81 2.05 21.53
C SER A 257 1.49 2.03 23.04
N PHE A 258 1.28 0.87 23.61
CA PHE A 258 1.36 0.71 25.05
C PHE A 258 2.51 1.58 25.56
N SER A 259 2.20 2.50 26.48
CA SER A 259 3.22 3.24 27.21
C SER A 259 4.17 2.19 27.82
N ALA A 260 5.17 1.82 27.08
CA ALA A 260 6.27 1.04 27.60
C ALA A 260 6.99 2.00 28.54
N ASN A 261 6.78 1.80 29.85
CA ASN A 261 7.73 2.24 30.85
C ASN A 261 9.08 1.57 30.52
N TYR A 262 9.78 2.10 29.54
CA TYR A 262 11.21 1.91 29.40
C TYR A 262 11.88 2.81 30.45
N THR A 263 11.90 2.34 31.69
CA THR A 263 12.96 2.73 32.59
C THR A 263 14.23 2.10 32.01
N ALA A 264 15.08 2.96 31.43
CA ALA A 264 16.44 2.57 31.08
C ALA A 264 17.09 1.95 32.33
N ILE A 265 17.57 0.72 32.18
CA ILE A 265 18.54 0.11 33.10
C ILE A 265 19.91 0.21 32.44
#